data_3fa6a99036f063ad002243104e2224f8
#
_entry.id   3fa6a99036f063ad002243104e2224f8
#
_cell.length_a   1.000
_cell.length_b   1.000
_cell.length_c   1.000
_cell.angle_alpha   90.00
_cell.angle_beta   90.00
_cell.angle_gamma   90.00
#
_symmetry.space_group_name_H-M   'P 1'
#
loop_
_entity.id
_entity.type
_entity.pdbx_description
1 polymer ?
#
loop_
_entity_poly.entity_id
_entity_poly.type
_entity_poly.pdbx_seq_one_letter_code
_entity_poly.pdbx_strand_id
1 'polypeptide(L)'
;MATTTKTAIKTSVNTTGIDHVVLQVSDLKRSLEFYIEILGMTEDHGGSGFMFMHCGSQTVGLFEVGHGQEVNSGPELNHMAFNQSTGSYEDVKAVLESHGIAVRARRGDPRCIYFADPDGHQLQLNVD
;
A
#
# COMPACT_ATOMS: atom_id res chain seq x y z
N MET A 1 -29.07 -10.38 -17.81
CA MET A 1 -28.38 -9.46 -16.90
C MET A 1 -29.27 -8.29 -16.55
N ALA A 2 -29.44 -8.05 -15.28
CA ALA A 2 -30.17 -6.84 -14.88
C ALA A 2 -29.32 -5.62 -15.25
N THR A 3 -29.88 -4.76 -16.03
CA THR A 3 -29.23 -3.51 -16.38
C THR A 3 -29.54 -2.49 -15.30
N THR A 4 -28.52 -2.07 -14.59
CA THR A 4 -28.70 -1.01 -13.62
C THR A 4 -28.85 0.30 -14.39
N THR A 5 -29.97 0.95 -14.21
CA THR A 5 -30.18 2.27 -14.78
C THR A 5 -29.35 3.26 -13.97
N LYS A 6 -28.36 3.83 -14.60
CA LYS A 6 -27.54 4.84 -13.94
C LYS A 6 -28.22 6.20 -14.05
N THR A 7 -28.18 6.93 -12.97
CA THR A 7 -28.63 8.31 -12.97
C THR A 7 -27.75 9.12 -13.93
N ALA A 8 -28.36 9.94 -14.75
CA ALA A 8 -27.61 10.81 -15.64
C ALA A 8 -26.77 11.78 -14.84
N ILE A 9 -25.51 11.97 -15.26
CA ILE A 9 -24.65 12.96 -14.64
C ILE A 9 -25.12 14.36 -15.06
N LYS A 10 -25.08 15.31 -14.14
CA LYS A 10 -25.53 16.68 -14.40
C LYS A 10 -24.35 17.63 -14.53
N THR A 11 -23.54 17.74 -13.50
CA THR A 11 -22.45 18.71 -13.44
C THR A 11 -21.09 18.05 -13.15
N SER A 12 -21.09 16.82 -12.69
CA SER A 12 -19.86 16.09 -12.35
C SER A 12 -20.04 14.59 -12.56
N VAL A 13 -18.94 13.90 -12.77
CA VAL A 13 -18.94 12.45 -12.60
C VAL A 13 -19.05 12.16 -11.10
N ASN A 14 -19.37 10.92 -10.75
CA ASN A 14 -19.59 10.55 -9.36
C ASN A 14 -18.61 9.43 -8.99
N THR A 15 -17.40 9.83 -8.61
CA THR A 15 -16.40 8.88 -8.14
C THR A 15 -16.77 8.42 -6.73
N THR A 16 -16.63 7.11 -6.46
CA THR A 16 -17.13 6.50 -5.22
C THR A 16 -16.02 5.90 -4.36
N GLY A 17 -14.77 6.08 -4.74
CA GLY A 17 -13.66 5.56 -3.95
C GLY A 17 -12.46 5.26 -4.81
N ILE A 18 -11.43 4.73 -4.17
CA ILE A 18 -10.22 4.27 -4.85
C ILE A 18 -10.35 2.76 -5.03
N ASP A 19 -10.22 2.30 -6.28
CA ASP A 19 -10.25 0.87 -6.58
C ASP A 19 -8.90 0.23 -6.28
N HIS A 20 -7.85 0.78 -6.84
CA HIS A 20 -6.50 0.27 -6.60
C HIS A 20 -5.46 1.35 -6.82
N VAL A 21 -4.28 1.09 -6.25
CA VAL A 21 -3.08 1.91 -6.45
C VAL A 21 -1.98 0.97 -6.92
N VAL A 22 -1.17 1.42 -7.86
CA VAL A 22 -0.05 0.64 -8.38
C VAL A 22 1.26 1.34 -8.00
N LEU A 23 2.19 0.56 -7.45
CA LEU A 23 3.52 1.02 -7.11
C LEU A 23 4.53 0.30 -8.02
N GLN A 24 5.53 1.04 -8.47
CA GLN A 24 6.66 0.43 -9.15
C GLN A 24 7.59 -0.22 -8.13
N VAL A 25 8.15 -1.35 -8.48
CA VAL A 25 9.12 -2.04 -7.62
C VAL A 25 10.31 -2.50 -8.45
N SER A 26 11.46 -2.62 -7.83
CA SER A 26 12.66 -3.09 -8.52
C SER A 26 12.79 -4.61 -8.50
N ASP A 27 12.23 -5.26 -7.49
CA ASP A 27 12.30 -6.70 -7.29
C ASP A 27 10.97 -7.17 -6.73
N LEU A 28 10.15 -7.77 -7.59
CA LEU A 28 8.79 -8.16 -7.23
C LEU A 28 8.77 -9.15 -6.06
N LYS A 29 9.66 -10.14 -6.08
CA LYS A 29 9.70 -11.14 -5.02
C LYS A 29 9.98 -10.51 -3.65
N ARG A 30 10.95 -9.61 -3.60
CA ARG A 30 11.31 -8.90 -2.37
C ARG A 30 10.15 -8.06 -1.88
N SER A 31 9.49 -7.36 -2.78
CA SER A 31 8.35 -6.52 -2.41
C SER A 31 7.15 -7.33 -1.97
N LEU A 32 6.90 -8.48 -2.58
CA LEU A 32 5.84 -9.38 -2.14
C LEU A 32 6.09 -9.89 -0.72
N GLU A 33 7.32 -10.24 -0.39
CA GLU A 33 7.66 -10.63 0.97
C GLU A 33 7.33 -9.52 1.96
N PHE A 34 7.62 -8.28 1.59
CA PHE A 34 7.32 -7.13 2.44
C PHE A 34 5.81 -6.94 2.61
N TYR A 35 5.08 -6.82 1.51
CA TYR A 35 3.66 -6.47 1.59
C TYR A 35 2.80 -7.61 2.12
N ILE A 36 3.14 -8.85 1.83
CA ILE A 36 2.37 -10.01 2.28
C ILE A 36 2.79 -10.46 3.67
N GLU A 37 4.07 -10.72 3.88
CA GLU A 37 4.54 -11.29 5.13
C GLU A 37 4.61 -10.27 6.26
N ILE A 38 4.96 -9.03 5.96
CA ILE A 38 5.12 -8.01 6.99
C ILE A 38 3.84 -7.20 7.16
N LEU A 39 3.24 -6.74 6.06
CA LEU A 39 2.03 -5.92 6.14
C LEU A 39 0.72 -6.72 6.13
N GLY A 40 0.79 -8.01 5.85
CA GLY A 40 -0.39 -8.87 5.97
C GLY A 40 -1.36 -8.83 4.81
N MET A 41 -0.96 -8.32 3.66
CA MET A 41 -1.79 -8.35 2.47
C MET A 41 -1.85 -9.77 1.89
N THR A 42 -2.85 -10.05 1.06
CA THR A 42 -3.00 -11.35 0.42
C THR A 42 -3.02 -11.20 -1.09
N GLU A 43 -2.52 -12.21 -1.79
CA GLU A 43 -2.50 -12.19 -3.25
C GLU A 43 -3.93 -12.24 -3.81
N ASP A 44 -4.19 -11.44 -4.83
CA ASP A 44 -5.42 -11.50 -5.61
C ASP A 44 -5.15 -12.15 -6.96
N HIS A 45 -4.41 -11.47 -7.82
CA HIS A 45 -4.05 -12.02 -9.12
C HIS A 45 -2.75 -11.36 -9.58
N GLY A 46 -2.02 -12.07 -10.42
CA GLY A 46 -0.77 -11.57 -10.96
C GLY A 46 -0.34 -12.30 -12.20
N GLY A 47 0.84 -11.97 -12.66
CA GLY A 47 1.43 -12.55 -13.84
C GLY A 47 2.92 -12.30 -13.85
N SER A 48 3.50 -12.25 -15.04
CA SER A 48 4.92 -11.98 -15.18
C SER A 48 5.18 -10.50 -14.84
N GLY A 49 5.94 -10.28 -13.77
CA GLY A 49 6.37 -8.94 -13.38
C GLY A 49 5.35 -8.11 -12.62
N PHE A 50 4.23 -8.69 -12.22
CA PHE A 50 3.26 -7.92 -11.43
C PHE A 50 2.41 -8.81 -10.51
N MET A 51 1.87 -8.17 -9.48
CA MET A 51 0.93 -8.82 -8.56
C MET A 51 0.00 -7.76 -7.98
N PHE A 52 -1.30 -8.06 -7.98
CA PHE A 52 -2.28 -7.30 -7.23
C PHE A 52 -2.59 -8.02 -5.93
N MET A 53 -2.68 -7.26 -4.86
CA MET A 53 -2.89 -7.80 -3.51
C MET A 53 -4.11 -7.15 -2.88
N HIS A 54 -4.83 -7.93 -2.08
CA HIS A 54 -5.90 -7.40 -1.25
C HIS A 54 -5.32 -6.68 -0.04
N CYS A 55 -5.83 -5.49 0.21
CA CYS A 55 -5.59 -4.72 1.43
C CYS A 55 -6.97 -4.32 1.96
N GLY A 56 -7.55 -5.17 2.80
CA GLY A 56 -8.95 -5.02 3.15
C GLY A 56 -9.84 -5.16 1.91
N SER A 57 -10.71 -4.19 1.69
CA SER A 57 -11.58 -4.15 0.51
C SER A 57 -10.94 -3.49 -0.70
N GLN A 58 -9.72 -3.00 -0.56
CA GLN A 58 -9.00 -2.30 -1.61
C GLN A 58 -7.87 -3.17 -2.15
N THR A 59 -7.26 -2.71 -3.22
CA THR A 59 -6.21 -3.47 -3.92
C THR A 59 -4.98 -2.60 -4.11
N VAL A 60 -3.83 -3.19 -3.87
CA VAL A 60 -2.53 -2.58 -4.15
C VAL A 60 -1.83 -3.44 -5.18
N GLY A 61 -1.39 -2.83 -6.26
CA GLY A 61 -0.64 -3.53 -7.30
C GLY A 61 0.84 -3.19 -7.23
N LEU A 62 1.66 -4.18 -7.50
CA LEU A 62 3.11 -4.02 -7.62
C LEU A 62 3.50 -4.38 -9.04
N PHE A 63 4.21 -3.48 -9.72
CA PHE A 63 4.68 -3.71 -11.09
C PHE A 63 6.18 -3.56 -11.12
N GLU A 64 6.87 -4.63 -11.48
CA GLU A 64 8.32 -4.63 -11.56
C GLU A 64 8.78 -3.80 -12.76
N VAL A 65 9.69 -2.87 -12.52
CA VAL A 65 10.28 -2.06 -13.58
C VAL A 65 11.26 -2.90 -14.39
N GLY A 66 11.57 -2.45 -15.60
CA GLY A 66 12.54 -3.12 -16.45
C GLY A 66 13.94 -3.11 -15.84
N HIS A 67 14.73 -4.09 -16.25
CA HIS A 67 16.12 -4.21 -15.77
C HIS A 67 16.90 -2.92 -16.02
N GLY A 68 17.52 -2.40 -14.98
CA GLY A 68 18.29 -1.16 -15.05
C GLY A 68 17.48 0.10 -14.98
N GLN A 69 16.15 0.01 -14.85
CA GLN A 69 15.31 1.19 -14.67
C GLN A 69 15.18 1.55 -13.20
N GLU A 70 15.10 2.85 -12.94
CA GLU A 70 14.88 3.34 -11.58
C GLU A 70 13.41 3.27 -11.23
N VAL A 71 13.13 2.96 -9.97
CA VAL A 71 11.78 2.99 -9.44
C VAL A 71 11.37 4.43 -9.15
N ASN A 72 10.18 4.81 -9.60
CA ASN A 72 9.59 6.09 -9.24
C ASN A 72 8.92 5.92 -7.87
N SER A 73 9.63 6.28 -6.80
CA SER A 73 9.14 6.17 -5.43
C SER A 73 8.98 7.55 -4.77
N GLY A 74 8.93 8.58 -5.56
CA GLY A 74 9.05 9.95 -5.07
C GLY A 74 7.83 10.82 -5.31
N PRO A 75 7.97 11.92 -6.02
CA PRO A 75 7.12 13.10 -5.82
C PRO A 75 5.65 12.94 -6.21
N GLU A 76 5.28 11.99 -7.03
CA GLU A 76 3.87 11.83 -7.42
C GLU A 76 3.03 11.22 -6.31
N LEU A 77 3.59 10.29 -5.56
CA LEU A 77 2.93 9.69 -4.42
C LEU A 77 3.79 9.97 -3.20
N ASN A 78 3.45 11.01 -2.46
CA ASN A 78 4.22 11.41 -1.30
C ASN A 78 4.29 10.30 -0.25
N HIS A 79 3.14 9.74 0.09
CA HIS A 79 3.04 8.59 0.98
C HIS A 79 1.68 7.93 0.82
N MET A 80 1.58 6.70 1.32
CA MET A 80 0.34 5.94 1.34
C MET A 80 0.10 5.47 2.76
N ALA A 81 -1.11 5.71 3.27
CA ALA A 81 -1.48 5.36 4.64
C ALA A 81 -2.44 4.18 4.65
N PHE A 82 -2.20 3.26 5.56
CA PHE A 82 -3.05 2.10 5.79
C PHE A 82 -3.61 2.15 7.21
N ASN A 83 -4.76 1.56 7.40
CA ASN A 83 -5.32 1.38 8.73
C ASN A 83 -4.88 0.03 9.30
N GLN A 84 -4.45 0.04 10.54
CA GLN A 84 -4.05 -1.16 11.28
C GLN A 84 -5.08 -1.39 12.38
N SER A 85 -5.73 -2.56 12.37
CA SER A 85 -6.87 -2.83 13.24
C SER A 85 -6.53 -3.61 14.50
N THR A 86 -5.33 -4.19 14.57
CA THR A 86 -4.94 -5.04 15.70
C THR A 86 -3.60 -4.60 16.27
N GLY A 87 -3.44 -4.76 17.57
CA GLY A 87 -2.22 -4.41 18.26
C GLY A 87 -2.14 -2.92 18.59
N SER A 88 -1.32 -2.62 19.58
CA SER A 88 -1.04 -1.24 19.97
C SER A 88 0.06 -0.65 19.07
N TYR A 89 0.27 0.64 19.21
CA TYR A 89 1.40 1.33 18.57
C TYR A 89 2.72 0.59 18.83
N GLU A 90 2.96 0.25 20.10
CA GLU A 90 4.21 -0.41 20.47
C GLU A 90 4.32 -1.82 19.88
N ASP A 91 3.21 -2.55 19.80
CA ASP A 91 3.19 -3.87 19.18
C ASP A 91 3.54 -3.81 17.71
N VAL A 92 2.92 -2.88 16.98
CA VAL A 92 3.16 -2.72 15.54
C VAL A 92 4.59 -2.26 15.28
N LYS A 93 5.07 -1.31 16.08
CA LYS A 93 6.44 -0.83 15.98
C LYS A 93 7.43 -1.98 16.18
N ALA A 94 7.19 -2.83 17.19
CA ALA A 94 8.06 -3.97 17.48
C ALA A 94 8.10 -4.97 16.32
N VAL A 95 6.96 -5.23 15.69
CA VAL A 95 6.92 -6.12 14.52
C VAL A 95 7.77 -5.55 13.38
N LEU A 96 7.57 -4.28 13.05
CA LEU A 96 8.34 -3.64 11.98
C LEU A 96 9.82 -3.66 12.26
N GLU A 97 10.20 -3.29 13.49
CA GLU A 97 11.62 -3.27 13.88
C GLU A 97 12.23 -4.66 13.90
N SER A 98 11.45 -5.70 14.22
CA SER A 98 11.94 -7.08 14.19
C SER A 98 12.32 -7.53 12.77
N HIS A 99 11.80 -6.88 11.76
CA HIS A 99 12.15 -7.12 10.36
C HIS A 99 13.21 -6.15 9.85
N GLY A 100 13.84 -5.39 10.74
CA GLY A 100 14.88 -4.46 10.35
C GLY A 100 14.38 -3.16 9.73
N ILE A 101 13.11 -2.86 9.90
CA ILE A 101 12.49 -1.67 9.31
C ILE A 101 12.60 -0.51 10.30
N ALA A 102 13.22 0.59 9.86
CA ALA A 102 13.30 1.80 10.65
C ALA A 102 11.93 2.50 10.65
N VAL A 103 11.46 2.88 11.82
CA VAL A 103 10.17 3.56 11.95
C VAL A 103 10.36 4.98 12.47
N ARG A 104 9.44 5.85 12.07
CA ARG A 104 9.38 7.23 12.55
C ARG A 104 8.00 7.50 13.11
N ALA A 105 7.95 8.27 14.19
CA ALA A 105 6.70 8.70 14.79
C ALA A 105 6.30 10.05 14.22
N ARG A 106 5.00 10.31 14.22
CA ARG A 106 4.49 11.65 13.93
C ARG A 106 4.42 12.44 15.22
N ARG A 107 5.06 13.60 15.23
CA ARG A 107 5.04 14.46 16.39
C ARG A 107 3.61 14.86 16.74
N GLY A 108 3.22 14.60 17.98
CA GLY A 108 1.89 14.94 18.47
C GLY A 108 0.79 13.96 18.10
N ASP A 109 1.13 12.86 17.44
CA ASP A 109 0.14 11.84 17.08
C ASP A 109 0.70 10.44 17.31
N PRO A 110 0.36 9.80 18.44
CA PRO A 110 0.92 8.50 18.79
C PRO A 110 0.32 7.34 18.00
N ARG A 111 -0.63 7.61 17.09
CA ARG A 111 -1.24 6.56 16.29
C ARG A 111 -0.58 6.37 14.93
N CYS A 112 0.27 7.30 14.53
CA CYS A 112 0.88 7.27 13.20
C CYS A 112 2.29 6.71 13.26
N ILE A 113 2.55 5.68 12.45
CA ILE A 113 3.87 5.10 12.27
C ILE A 113 4.27 5.28 10.81
N TYR A 114 5.45 5.86 10.57
CA TYR A 114 5.99 6.07 9.24
C TYR A 114 7.18 5.15 9.01
N PHE A 115 7.26 4.59 7.82
CA PHE A 115 8.36 3.74 7.40
C PHE A 115 8.41 3.71 5.86
N ALA A 116 9.38 3.01 5.31
CA ALA A 116 9.52 2.87 3.87
C ALA A 116 9.47 1.41 3.46
N ASP A 117 8.98 1.15 2.26
CA ASP A 117 9.06 -0.17 1.66
C ASP A 117 10.46 -0.42 1.07
N PRO A 118 10.75 -1.63 0.53
CA PRO A 118 12.09 -1.93 0.01
C PRO A 118 12.59 -0.99 -1.08
N ASP A 119 11.70 -0.34 -1.81
CA ASP A 119 12.08 0.59 -2.89
C ASP A 119 12.03 2.05 -2.47
N GLY A 120 11.75 2.33 -1.19
CA GLY A 120 11.73 3.70 -0.69
C GLY A 120 10.39 4.39 -0.77
N HIS A 121 9.32 3.68 -1.15
CA HIS A 121 7.98 4.25 -1.06
C HIS A 121 7.65 4.56 0.40
N GLN A 122 7.20 5.77 0.66
CA GLN A 122 6.86 6.19 2.02
C GLN A 122 5.49 5.67 2.41
N LEU A 123 5.44 4.99 3.53
CA LEU A 123 4.22 4.37 4.03
C LEU A 123 3.90 4.86 5.44
N GLN A 124 2.63 4.79 5.79
CA GLN A 124 2.12 5.17 7.09
C GLN A 124 1.12 4.12 7.55
N LEU A 125 1.20 3.76 8.82
CA LEU A 125 0.16 2.96 9.47
C LEU A 125 -0.53 3.84 10.50
N ASN A 126 -1.86 3.81 10.45
CA ASN A 126 -2.70 4.42 11.48
C ASN A 126 -3.14 3.31 12.42
N VAL A 127 -2.71 3.40 13.67
CA VAL A 127 -2.99 2.39 14.69
C VAL A 127 -4.05 2.95 15.64
N ASP A 128 -5.06 2.17 15.90
CA ASP A 128 -6.12 2.56 16.82
C ASP A 128 -5.68 2.56 18.27
#